data_be87faf0d6c57fd579f247484491d426
#
_entry.id   be87faf0d6c57fd579f247484491d426
#
_cell.length_a   1.000
_cell.length_b   1.000
_cell.length_c   1.000
_cell.angle_alpha   90.00
_cell.angle_beta   90.00
_cell.angle_gamma   90.00
#
_symmetry.space_group_name_H-M   'P 1'
#
loop_
_entity.id
_entity.type
_entity.pdbx_description
1 polymer ?
#
loop_
_entity_poly.entity_id
_entity_poly.type
_entity_poly.pdbx_seq_one_letter_code
_entity_poly.pdbx_strand_id
1 'polypeptide(L)'
;MSDKNDLLNKKCVPCEGGAMPLTWDEVEPLMIKIPGWNISSDTDPSEGLTNPRIYKEYKFKDFIGAINFVNHVAEIAELENHHPDIHINYNKVLLELWTHAIGGLSENDFIVAAKVDASN
;
A
#
# COMPACT_ATOMS: atom_id res chain seq x y z
N MET A 1 12.23 1.54 -19.44
CA MET A 1 10.97 1.00 -18.97
C MET A 1 10.83 1.25 -17.47
N SER A 2 9.70 1.71 -17.04
CA SER A 2 9.50 2.00 -15.63
C SER A 2 9.12 0.73 -14.88
N ASP A 3 9.83 0.41 -13.80
CA ASP A 3 9.50 -0.73 -12.96
C ASP A 3 8.12 -0.61 -12.33
N LYS A 4 7.65 0.63 -12.14
CA LYS A 4 6.33 0.89 -11.61
C LYS A 4 5.23 0.31 -12.50
N ASN A 5 5.45 0.26 -13.81
CA ASN A 5 4.47 -0.30 -14.74
C ASN A 5 4.23 -1.78 -14.52
N ASP A 6 5.21 -2.51 -13.97
CA ASP A 6 5.03 -3.92 -13.65
C ASP A 6 3.96 -4.11 -12.60
N LEU A 7 3.95 -3.26 -11.57
CA LEU A 7 2.93 -3.31 -10.54
C LEU A 7 1.56 -2.89 -11.06
N LEU A 8 1.52 -1.89 -11.95
CA LEU A 8 0.26 -1.42 -12.53
C LEU A 8 -0.42 -2.48 -13.39
N ASN A 9 0.35 -3.36 -13.99
CA ASN A 9 -0.17 -4.41 -14.85
C ASN A 9 -0.54 -5.69 -14.11
N LYS A 10 -0.23 -5.76 -12.81
CA LYS A 10 -0.54 -6.93 -12.00
C LYS A 10 -1.88 -6.78 -11.31
N LYS A 11 -2.46 -7.92 -10.97
CA LYS A 11 -3.65 -7.98 -10.11
C LYS A 11 -3.27 -8.62 -8.80
N CYS A 12 -3.91 -8.16 -7.73
CA CYS A 12 -3.75 -8.79 -6.44
C CYS A 12 -4.28 -10.22 -6.50
N VAL A 13 -3.57 -11.11 -5.82
CA VAL A 13 -3.98 -12.51 -5.71
C VAL A 13 -4.34 -12.80 -4.26
N PRO A 14 -5.26 -13.73 -3.99
CA PRO A 14 -5.59 -14.07 -2.61
C PRO A 14 -4.35 -14.53 -1.86
N CYS A 15 -4.15 -14.00 -0.64
CA CYS A 15 -3.10 -14.47 0.26
C CYS A 15 -3.73 -15.43 1.24
N GLU A 16 -3.21 -16.65 1.27
CA GLU A 16 -3.69 -17.68 2.20
C GLU A 16 -2.83 -17.69 3.44
N GLY A 17 -3.46 -18.05 4.56
CA GLY A 17 -2.72 -18.24 5.79
C GLY A 17 -1.64 -19.28 5.58
N GLY A 18 -0.43 -19.01 6.05
CA GLY A 18 0.73 -19.86 5.81
C GLY A 18 1.64 -19.40 4.70
N ALA A 19 1.19 -18.48 3.84
CA ALA A 19 2.10 -17.82 2.91
C ALA A 19 3.11 -16.99 3.70
N MET A 20 4.35 -16.95 3.22
CA MET A 20 5.40 -16.21 3.92
C MET A 20 5.33 -14.72 3.59
N PRO A 21 5.39 -13.85 4.61
CA PRO A 21 5.50 -12.41 4.36
C PRO A 21 6.80 -12.09 3.63
N LEU A 22 6.80 -10.98 2.89
CA LEU A 22 8.01 -10.50 2.24
C LEU A 22 9.07 -10.13 3.28
N THR A 23 10.32 -10.46 2.98
CA THR A 23 11.46 -10.04 3.80
C THR A 23 11.88 -8.63 3.41
N TRP A 24 12.73 -8.00 4.23
CA TRP A 24 13.26 -6.68 3.92
C TRP A 24 13.96 -6.66 2.57
N ASP A 25 14.74 -7.71 2.25
CA ASP A 25 15.44 -7.80 0.97
C ASP A 25 14.48 -7.82 -0.22
N GLU A 26 13.28 -8.35 -0.02
CA GLU A 26 12.25 -8.37 -1.07
C GLU A 26 11.47 -7.06 -1.12
N VAL A 27 11.31 -6.40 0.02
CA VAL A 27 10.55 -5.14 0.12
C VAL A 27 11.32 -3.96 -0.46
N GLU A 28 12.63 -3.88 -0.23
CA GLU A 28 13.42 -2.73 -0.68
C GLU A 28 13.25 -2.40 -2.16
N PRO A 29 13.41 -3.36 -3.09
CA PRO A 29 13.23 -3.03 -4.51
C PRO A 29 11.80 -2.65 -4.86
N LEU A 30 10.81 -3.16 -4.11
CA LEU A 30 9.43 -2.78 -4.33
C LEU A 30 9.15 -1.35 -3.86
N MET A 31 9.79 -0.91 -2.77
CA MET A 31 9.65 0.47 -2.28
C MET A 31 10.14 1.49 -3.32
N ILE A 32 11.16 1.14 -4.08
CA ILE A 32 11.66 2.01 -5.15
C ILE A 32 10.62 2.24 -6.24
N LYS A 33 9.74 1.25 -6.46
CA LYS A 33 8.68 1.32 -7.47
C LYS A 33 7.50 2.18 -7.03
N ILE A 34 7.40 2.52 -5.76
CA ILE A 34 6.32 3.35 -5.21
C ILE A 34 6.93 4.55 -4.45
N PRO A 35 7.55 5.50 -5.18
CA PRO A 35 8.17 6.66 -4.52
C PRO A 35 7.12 7.46 -3.74
N GLY A 36 7.53 8.00 -2.59
CA GLY A 36 6.64 8.74 -1.71
C GLY A 36 5.97 7.90 -0.65
N TRP A 37 5.98 6.58 -0.78
CA TRP A 37 5.50 5.69 0.27
C TRP A 37 6.61 5.41 1.28
N ASN A 38 6.21 5.21 2.52
CA ASN A 38 7.10 4.93 3.64
C ASN A 38 6.78 3.54 4.20
N ILE A 39 7.72 2.99 4.95
CA ILE A 39 7.49 1.73 5.65
C ILE A 39 7.64 1.95 7.14
N SER A 40 6.79 1.31 7.92
CA SER A 40 6.95 1.24 9.37
C SER A 40 7.07 -0.23 9.79
N SER A 41 7.81 -0.46 10.85
CA SER A 41 7.99 -1.78 11.45
C SER A 41 8.28 -1.57 12.93
N ASP A 42 7.83 -2.49 13.77
CA ASP A 42 8.08 -2.41 15.21
C ASP A 42 9.55 -2.66 15.54
N THR A 43 10.26 -3.32 14.63
CA THR A 43 11.71 -3.54 14.77
C THR A 43 12.43 -2.85 13.62
N ASP A 44 13.74 -2.64 13.80
CA ASP A 44 14.57 -2.13 12.71
C ASP A 44 14.50 -3.12 11.54
N PRO A 45 14.24 -2.64 10.30
CA PRO A 45 14.15 -3.55 9.15
C PRO A 45 15.37 -4.45 8.95
N SER A 46 16.56 -4.02 9.38
CA SER A 46 17.76 -4.85 9.28
C SER A 46 17.70 -6.07 10.20
N GLU A 47 16.84 -6.04 11.21
CA GLU A 47 16.65 -7.13 12.18
C GLU A 47 15.40 -7.97 11.84
N GLY A 48 14.77 -7.70 10.71
CA GLY A 48 13.53 -8.32 10.31
C GLY A 48 12.34 -7.38 10.46
N LEU A 49 11.28 -7.66 9.70
CA LEU A 49 10.08 -6.85 9.74
C LEU A 49 9.09 -7.42 10.76
N THR A 50 8.60 -6.57 11.67
CA THR A 50 7.59 -6.92 12.66
C THR A 50 6.43 -5.98 12.55
N ASN A 51 5.23 -6.52 12.30
CA ASN A 51 4.01 -5.76 12.05
C ASN A 51 4.23 -4.64 11.03
N PRO A 52 4.84 -4.96 9.86
CA PRO A 52 5.18 -3.92 8.89
C PRO A 52 3.95 -3.39 8.18
N ARG A 53 4.04 -2.11 7.80
CA ARG A 53 3.03 -1.47 6.96
C ARG A 53 3.72 -0.53 6.01
N ILE A 54 3.17 -0.36 4.84
CA ILE A 54 3.55 0.76 3.98
C ILE A 54 2.46 1.82 4.11
N TYR A 55 2.84 3.08 4.07
CA TYR A 55 1.88 4.16 4.28
C TYR A 55 2.28 5.40 3.52
N LYS A 56 1.26 6.22 3.22
CA LYS A 56 1.45 7.51 2.57
C LYS A 56 0.32 8.45 2.98
N GLU A 57 0.66 9.70 3.27
CA GLU A 57 -0.31 10.74 3.54
C GLU A 57 -0.50 11.60 2.30
N TYR A 58 -1.75 11.88 1.97
CA TYR A 58 -2.14 12.74 0.86
C TYR A 58 -2.84 13.97 1.41
N LYS A 59 -2.56 15.14 0.83
CA LYS A 59 -3.17 16.40 1.24
C LYS A 59 -3.95 16.99 0.08
N PHE A 60 -5.14 17.49 0.38
CA PHE A 60 -6.05 18.05 -0.61
C PHE A 60 -6.39 19.51 -0.26
N LYS A 61 -7.12 20.15 -1.16
CA LYS A 61 -7.53 21.53 -0.97
C LYS A 61 -8.51 21.65 0.20
N ASP A 62 -9.44 20.70 0.30
CA ASP A 62 -10.52 20.73 1.26
C ASP A 62 -11.01 19.31 1.59
N PHE A 63 -12.02 19.23 2.45
CA PHE A 63 -12.58 17.95 2.87
C PHE A 63 -13.23 17.20 1.70
N ILE A 64 -13.93 17.89 0.82
CA ILE A 64 -14.57 17.23 -0.34
C ILE A 64 -13.51 16.61 -1.24
N GLY A 65 -12.38 17.30 -1.45
CA GLY A 65 -11.27 16.73 -2.21
C GLY A 65 -10.73 15.45 -1.57
N ALA A 66 -10.61 15.45 -0.25
CA ALA A 66 -10.17 14.26 0.48
C ALA A 66 -11.17 13.11 0.31
N ILE A 67 -12.46 13.38 0.43
CA ILE A 67 -13.50 12.35 0.30
C ILE A 67 -13.56 11.80 -1.13
N ASN A 68 -13.43 12.65 -2.14
CA ASN A 68 -13.41 12.19 -3.53
C ASN A 68 -12.24 11.24 -3.77
N PHE A 69 -11.08 11.54 -3.20
CA PHE A 69 -9.93 10.65 -3.29
C PHE A 69 -10.20 9.31 -2.60
N VAL A 70 -10.80 9.34 -1.41
CA VAL A 70 -11.13 8.11 -0.66
C VAL A 70 -12.10 7.24 -1.45
N ASN A 71 -13.11 7.84 -2.08
CA ASN A 71 -14.04 7.09 -2.91
C ASN A 71 -13.33 6.41 -4.07
N HIS A 72 -12.35 7.07 -4.66
CA HIS A 72 -11.57 6.51 -5.74
C HIS A 72 -10.68 5.36 -5.25
N VAL A 73 -10.06 5.53 -4.09
CA VAL A 73 -9.28 4.45 -3.45
C VAL A 73 -10.16 3.24 -3.19
N ALA A 74 -11.41 3.47 -2.74
CA ALA A 74 -12.35 2.40 -2.47
C ALA A 74 -12.65 1.58 -3.73
N GLU A 75 -12.79 2.23 -4.88
CA GLU A 75 -13.01 1.54 -6.14
C GLU A 75 -11.85 0.61 -6.49
N ILE A 76 -10.62 1.11 -6.32
CA ILE A 76 -9.42 0.31 -6.57
C ILE A 76 -9.35 -0.88 -5.61
N ALA A 77 -9.60 -0.64 -4.33
CA ALA A 77 -9.55 -1.67 -3.30
C ALA A 77 -10.56 -2.80 -3.59
N GLU A 78 -11.77 -2.43 -4.03
CA GLU A 78 -12.79 -3.41 -4.36
C GLU A 78 -12.42 -4.22 -5.61
N LEU A 79 -11.85 -3.56 -6.62
CA LEU A 79 -11.42 -4.25 -7.84
C LEU A 79 -10.28 -5.23 -7.57
N GLU A 80 -9.37 -4.86 -6.66
CA GLU A 80 -8.22 -5.70 -6.34
C GLU A 80 -8.50 -6.66 -5.19
N ASN A 81 -9.63 -6.51 -4.51
CA ASN A 81 -9.99 -7.27 -3.32
C ASN A 81 -8.87 -7.23 -2.27
N HIS A 82 -8.28 -6.05 -2.10
CA HIS A 82 -7.21 -5.81 -1.12
C HIS A 82 -7.37 -4.38 -0.62
N HIS A 83 -7.62 -4.23 0.68
CA HIS A 83 -8.15 -2.98 1.24
C HIS A 83 -7.16 -2.31 2.18
N PRO A 84 -6.84 -1.02 1.95
CA PRO A 84 -6.03 -0.26 2.88
C PRO A 84 -6.83 0.15 4.11
N ASP A 85 -6.11 0.45 5.20
CA ASP A 85 -6.69 1.21 6.29
C ASP A 85 -6.67 2.68 5.89
N ILE A 86 -7.78 3.38 6.08
CA ILE A 86 -7.94 4.76 5.62
C ILE A 86 -8.24 5.65 6.82
N HIS A 87 -7.42 6.69 7.01
CA HIS A 87 -7.62 7.67 8.07
C HIS A 87 -7.83 9.04 7.41
N ILE A 88 -8.93 9.69 7.75
CA ILE A 88 -9.29 10.99 7.18
C ILE A 88 -9.25 12.04 8.28
N ASN A 89 -8.48 13.10 8.06
CA ASN A 89 -8.38 14.23 8.97
C ASN A 89 -8.55 15.51 8.14
N TYR A 90 -9.76 16.04 8.08
CA TYR A 90 -10.13 17.19 7.28
C TYR A 90 -9.69 17.02 5.82
N ASN A 91 -8.60 17.66 5.41
CA ASN A 91 -8.09 17.61 4.03
C ASN A 91 -6.92 16.65 3.84
N LYS A 92 -6.66 15.80 4.83
CA LYS A 92 -5.56 14.84 4.76
C LYS A 92 -6.10 13.43 4.81
N VAL A 93 -5.50 12.55 4.01
CA VAL A 93 -5.86 11.14 4.00
C VAL A 93 -4.57 10.33 4.19
N LEU A 94 -4.54 9.49 5.22
CA LEU A 94 -3.44 8.56 5.43
C LEU A 94 -3.92 7.17 4.99
N LEU A 95 -3.18 6.56 4.08
CA LEU A 95 -3.41 5.18 3.68
C LEU A 95 -2.32 4.29 4.28
N GLU A 96 -2.73 3.17 4.86
CA GLU A 96 -1.80 2.16 5.36
C GLU A 96 -2.17 0.82 4.71
N LEU A 97 -1.17 0.10 4.22
CA LEU A 97 -1.37 -1.18 3.55
C LEU A 97 -0.52 -2.26 4.21
N TRP A 98 -1.14 -3.39 4.46
CA TRP A 98 -0.49 -4.61 4.92
C TRP A 98 -1.44 -5.78 4.64
N THR A 99 -0.92 -6.98 4.64
CA THR A 99 -1.72 -8.17 4.30
C THR A 99 -2.04 -8.93 5.57
N HIS A 100 -3.28 -8.80 6.01
CA HIS A 100 -3.74 -9.35 7.30
C HIS A 100 -3.60 -10.87 7.38
N ALA A 101 -3.88 -11.58 6.28
CA ALA A 101 -3.89 -13.03 6.27
C ALA A 101 -2.53 -13.64 6.62
N ILE A 102 -1.45 -12.92 6.37
CA ILE A 102 -0.09 -13.42 6.62
C ILE A 102 0.66 -12.61 7.67
N GLY A 103 0.01 -11.59 8.24
CA GLY A 103 0.62 -10.77 9.29
C GLY A 103 1.83 -9.97 8.83
N GLY A 104 1.87 -9.56 7.57
CA GLY A 104 3.02 -8.85 7.01
C GLY A 104 2.71 -8.27 5.65
N LEU A 105 3.76 -7.99 4.87
CA LEU A 105 3.61 -7.42 3.54
C LEU A 105 3.63 -8.51 2.47
N SER A 106 2.84 -8.30 1.43
CA SER A 106 2.86 -9.10 0.22
C SER A 106 2.95 -8.17 -0.98
N GLU A 107 3.16 -8.72 -2.16
CA GLU A 107 3.18 -7.90 -3.38
C GLU A 107 1.86 -7.15 -3.58
N ASN A 108 0.76 -7.69 -3.09
CA ASN A 108 -0.56 -7.03 -3.19
C ASN A 108 -0.54 -5.60 -2.62
N ASP A 109 0.17 -5.39 -1.51
CA ASP A 109 0.24 -4.07 -0.89
C ASP A 109 0.87 -3.06 -1.85
N PHE A 110 1.92 -3.47 -2.54
CA PHE A 110 2.63 -2.61 -3.49
C PHE A 110 1.82 -2.42 -4.77
N ILE A 111 1.06 -3.41 -5.20
CA ILE A 111 0.19 -3.29 -6.37
C ILE A 111 -0.87 -2.22 -6.13
N VAL A 112 -1.55 -2.26 -4.97
CA VAL A 112 -2.57 -1.26 -4.63
C VAL A 112 -1.95 0.13 -4.51
N ALA A 113 -0.80 0.23 -3.84
CA ALA A 113 -0.10 1.52 -3.70
C ALA A 113 0.21 2.14 -5.06
N ALA A 114 0.74 1.35 -5.98
CA ALA A 114 1.08 1.83 -7.33
C ALA A 114 -0.17 2.27 -8.09
N LYS A 115 -1.26 1.52 -8.00
CA LYS A 115 -2.50 1.85 -8.71
C LYS A 115 -3.16 3.11 -8.15
N VAL A 116 -3.12 3.30 -6.84
CA VAL A 116 -3.62 4.54 -6.23
C VAL A 116 -2.85 5.74 -6.75
N ASP A 117 -1.52 5.67 -6.76
CA ASP A 117 -0.70 6.79 -7.24
C ASP A 117 -0.88 7.07 -8.71
N ALA A 118 -1.04 6.04 -9.53
CA ALA A 118 -1.20 6.21 -10.98
C ALA A 118 -2.51 6.89 -11.34
N SER A 119 -3.53 6.74 -10.50
CA SER A 119 -4.87 7.26 -10.78
C SER A 119 -5.16 8.57 -10.05
N ASN A 120 -4.24 9.03 -9.23
CA ASN A 120 -4.40 10.27 -8.45
C ASN A 120 -3.92 11.50 -9.21
#